data_ef5a0b4f35d9adb32507cf0270144427
#
_entry.id   ef5a0b4f35d9adb32507cf0270144427
#
_cell.length_a   1.000
_cell.length_b   1.000
_cell.length_c   1.000
_cell.angle_alpha   90.00
_cell.angle_beta   90.00
_cell.angle_gamma   90.00
#
_symmetry.space_group_name_H-M   'P 1'
#
loop_
_entity.id
_entity.type
_entity.pdbx_description
1 polymer ?
#
loop_
_entity_poly.entity_id
_entity_poly.type
_entity_poly.pdbx_seq_one_letter_code
_entity_poly.pdbx_strand_id
1 'polypeptide(L)' 'MVLTIYIPVLFVCLNTQCSFAQTSKHYVRETECVAVLEEYMRRVREMAASANQTVTQLKGVCVVAKDGML' A
#
# COMPACT_ATOMS: atom_id res chain seq x y z
N MET A 1 -8.74 -17.07 -19.85
CA MET A 1 -8.63 -15.61 -19.81
C MET A 1 -7.77 -15.17 -18.66
N VAL A 2 -6.84 -14.29 -18.92
CA VAL A 2 -5.94 -13.79 -17.87
C VAL A 2 -6.51 -12.50 -17.29
N LEU A 3 -6.60 -12.45 -15.96
CA LEU A 3 -7.07 -11.27 -15.25
C LEU A 3 -5.87 -10.54 -14.67
N THR A 4 -5.76 -9.26 -14.99
CA THR A 4 -4.73 -8.42 -14.40
C THR A 4 -5.29 -7.77 -13.14
N ILE A 5 -4.59 -7.93 -12.03
CA ILE A 5 -5.00 -7.33 -10.77
C ILE A 5 -3.88 -6.46 -10.24
N TYR A 6 -4.26 -5.50 -9.42
CA TYR A 6 -3.33 -4.57 -8.78
C TYR A 6 -3.45 -4.71 -7.27
N ILE A 7 -2.32 -4.93 -6.61
CA ILE A 7 -2.29 -5.15 -5.17
C ILE A 7 -1.53 -3.99 -4.53
N PRO A 8 -2.19 -3.23 -3.67
CA PRO A 8 -1.50 -2.12 -2.99
C PRO A 8 -0.57 -2.65 -1.92
N VAL A 9 0.68 -2.23 -1.99
CA VAL A 9 1.70 -2.58 -1.01
C VAL A 9 2.32 -1.30 -0.50
N LEU A 10 2.45 -1.20 0.80
CA LEU A 10 2.96 -0.02 1.47
C LEU A 10 4.25 -0.36 2.20
N PHE A 11 5.27 0.45 2.02
CA PHE A 11 6.52 0.35 2.77
C PHE A 11 6.64 1.57 3.67
N VAL A 12 6.76 1.35 4.96
CA VAL A 12 6.80 2.42 5.93
C VAL A 12 7.93 2.21 6.91
N CYS A 13 8.65 3.29 7.19
CA CYS A 13 9.68 3.31 8.23
C CYS A 13 9.26 4.31 9.29
N LEU A 14 9.13 3.83 10.50
CA LEU A 14 8.81 4.64 11.67
C LEU A 14 10.02 4.61 12.59
N ASN A 15 10.59 5.79 12.85
CA ASN A 15 11.81 5.90 13.62
C ASN A 15 12.91 5.06 12.97
N THR A 16 13.32 3.96 13.60
CA THR A 16 14.37 3.08 13.07
C THR A 16 13.84 1.76 12.53
N GLN A 17 12.53 1.57 12.56
CA GLN A 17 11.93 0.30 12.14
C GLN A 17 11.15 0.47 10.86
N CYS A 18 11.37 -0.44 9.92
CA CYS A 18 10.69 -0.46 8.65
C CYS A 18 9.90 -1.74 8.49
N SER A 19 8.77 -1.64 7.82
CA SER A 19 7.92 -2.80 7.58
C SER A 19 7.12 -2.60 6.31
N PHE A 20 6.59 -3.71 5.81
CA PHE A 20 5.66 -3.70 4.69
C PHE A 20 4.26 -3.93 5.21
N ALA A 21 3.30 -3.29 4.58
CA ALA A 21 1.89 -3.53 4.83
C ALA A 21 1.23 -3.84 3.50
N GLN A 22 0.42 -4.88 3.48
CA GLN A 22 -0.28 -5.31 2.29
C GLN A 22 -1.72 -5.57 2.66
N THR A 23 -2.64 -5.12 1.81
CA THR A 23 -4.06 -5.41 2.05
C THR A 23 -4.40 -6.78 1.51
N SER A 24 -5.46 -7.37 2.03
CA SER A 24 -5.98 -8.62 1.50
C SER A 24 -6.83 -8.41 0.24
N LYS A 25 -7.07 -7.15 -0.12
CA LYS A 25 -7.88 -6.81 -1.29
C LYS A 25 -7.01 -6.55 -2.49
N HIS A 26 -7.57 -6.81 -3.66
CA HIS A 26 -6.93 -6.48 -4.91
C HIS A 26 -7.92 -5.73 -5.79
N TYR A 27 -7.40 -5.05 -6.80
CA TYR A 27 -8.22 -4.19 -7.65
C TYR A 27 -7.95 -4.51 -9.10
N VAL A 28 -8.95 -4.33 -9.93
CA VAL A 28 -8.79 -4.60 -11.37
C VAL A 28 -8.38 -3.36 -12.15
N ARG A 29 -8.39 -2.20 -11.49
CA ARG A 29 -7.99 -0.94 -12.10
C ARG A 29 -6.85 -0.32 -11.32
N GLU A 30 -5.84 0.14 -12.06
CA GLU A 30 -4.71 0.79 -11.43
C GLU A 30 -5.12 2.05 -10.68
N THR A 31 -6.06 2.82 -11.23
CA THR A 31 -6.51 4.05 -10.59
C THR A 31 -7.13 3.79 -9.23
N GLU A 32 -7.85 2.69 -9.08
CA GLU A 32 -8.42 2.34 -7.80
C GLU A 32 -7.34 1.95 -6.79
N CYS A 33 -6.34 1.20 -7.25
CA CYS A 33 -5.23 0.81 -6.41
C CYS A 33 -4.45 2.03 -5.92
N VAL A 34 -4.16 2.97 -6.80
CA VAL A 34 -3.45 4.19 -6.46
C VAL A 34 -4.24 5.02 -5.45
N ALA A 35 -5.55 5.14 -5.66
CA ALA A 35 -6.40 5.90 -4.74
C ALA A 35 -6.39 5.28 -3.34
N VAL A 36 -6.44 3.96 -3.26
CA VAL A 36 -6.39 3.26 -1.97
C VAL A 36 -5.03 3.46 -1.31
N LEU A 37 -3.94 3.41 -2.08
CA LEU A 37 -2.61 3.66 -1.54
C LEU A 37 -2.49 5.05 -0.95
N GLU A 38 -3.00 6.06 -1.66
CA GLU A 38 -2.93 7.43 -1.17
C GLU A 38 -3.70 7.58 0.15
N GLU A 39 -4.84 6.94 0.25
CA GLU A 39 -5.65 6.95 1.47
C GLU A 39 -4.90 6.29 2.62
N TYR A 40 -4.28 5.15 2.38
CA TYR A 40 -3.53 4.45 3.42
C TYR A 40 -2.32 5.26 3.86
N MET A 41 -1.61 5.88 2.93
CA MET A 41 -0.45 6.70 3.27
C MET A 41 -0.88 7.88 4.15
N ARG A 42 -2.01 8.49 3.84
CA ARG A 42 -2.54 9.57 4.65
C ARG A 42 -2.85 9.10 6.06
N ARG A 43 -3.49 7.94 6.18
CA ARG A 43 -3.84 7.39 7.49
C ARG A 43 -2.61 7.04 8.31
N VAL A 44 -1.58 6.50 7.66
CA VAL A 44 -0.33 6.17 8.35
C VAL A 44 0.30 7.42 8.93
N ARG A 45 0.31 8.51 8.16
CA ARG A 45 0.86 9.77 8.66
C ARG A 45 0.07 10.31 9.83
N GLU A 46 -1.26 10.23 9.76
CA GLU A 46 -2.11 10.70 10.85
C GLU A 46 -1.91 9.86 12.12
N MET A 47 -1.83 8.55 11.96
CA MET A 47 -1.62 7.66 13.10
C MET A 47 -0.25 7.87 13.73
N ALA A 48 0.77 8.06 12.92
CA ALA A 48 2.11 8.33 13.43
C ALA A 48 2.14 9.65 14.20
N ALA A 49 1.48 10.68 13.67
CA ALA A 49 1.42 11.97 14.36
C ALA A 49 0.72 11.85 15.71
N SER A 50 -0.37 11.08 15.75
CA SER A 50 -1.11 10.87 17.01
C SER A 50 -0.28 10.11 18.03
N ALA A 51 0.62 9.24 17.59
CA ALA A 51 1.44 8.44 18.47
C ALA A 51 2.82 9.06 18.72
N ASN A 52 3.05 10.28 18.28
CA ASN A 52 4.35 10.97 18.39
C ASN A 52 5.48 10.17 17.76
N GLN A 53 5.18 9.50 16.65
CA GLN A 53 6.18 8.75 15.89
C GLN A 53 6.56 9.52 14.64
N THR A 54 7.81 9.37 14.23
CA THR A 54 8.33 10.05 13.03
C THR A 54 8.33 9.08 11.86
N VAL A 55 7.66 9.46 10.78
CA VAL A 55 7.71 8.71 9.54
C VAL A 55 8.96 9.13 8.80
N THR A 56 9.94 8.25 8.74
CA THR A 56 11.20 8.53 8.08
C THR A 56 11.17 8.16 6.61
N GLN A 57 10.32 7.21 6.23
CA GLN A 57 10.14 6.84 4.84
C GLN A 57 8.75 6.26 4.66
N LEU A 58 8.11 6.62 3.56
CA LEU A 58 6.78 6.12 3.24
C LEU A 58 6.66 6.01 1.73
N LYS A 59 6.48 4.80 1.24
CA LYS A 59 6.31 4.54 -0.18
C LYS A 59 5.18 3.56 -0.40
N GLY A 60 4.44 3.78 -1.48
CA GLY A 60 3.39 2.86 -1.87
C GLY A 60 3.55 2.47 -3.33
N VAL A 61 3.29 1.22 -3.63
CA VAL A 61 3.31 0.73 -4.99
C VAL A 61 2.11 -0.17 -5.23
N CYS A 62 1.65 -0.18 -6.47
CA CYS A 62 0.63 -1.11 -6.90
C CYS A 62 1.32 -2.22 -7.65
N VAL A 63 1.40 -3.39 -7.02
CA VAL A 63 2.03 -4.55 -7.63
C VAL A 63 1.06 -5.15 -8.63
N VAL A 64 1.54 -5.37 -9.85
CA VAL A 64 0.74 -5.96 -10.90
C VAL A 64 0.90 -7.47 -10.84
N ALA A 65 -0.21 -8.18 -10.80
CA ALA A 65 -0.22 -9.62 -10.84
C ALA A 65 -1.23 -10.09 -11.88
N LYS A 66 -0.98 -11.25 -12.45
CA LYS A 66 -1.90 -11.86 -13.40
C LYS A 66 -2.45 -13.13 -12.80
N ASP A 67 -3.75 -13.25 -12.84
CA ASP A 67 -4.45 -14.38 -12.28
C ASP A 67 -5.28 -15.06 -13.37
N GLY A 68 -5.66 -16.30 -13.12
CA GLY A 68 -6.46 -17.04 -14.07
C GLY A 68 -5.66 -17.91 -15.01
N MET A 69 -4.44 -18.17 -14.66
CA MET A 69 -3.56 -18.98 -15.48
C MET A 69 -3.69 -20.48 -15.26
N LEU A 70 -4.50 -20.85 -14.39
CA LEU A 70 -4.60 -22.27 -13.99
C LEU A 70 -5.55 -23.09 -14.85
#